data_6790a0a233db2a8cd71781121fd807ff
#
_entry.id   6790a0a233db2a8cd71781121fd807ff
#
_cell.length_a   1.000
_cell.length_b   1.000
_cell.length_c   1.000
_cell.angle_alpha   90.00
_cell.angle_beta   90.00
_cell.angle_gamma   90.00
#
_symmetry.space_group_name_H-M   'P 1'
#
loop_
_entity.id
_entity.type
_entity.pdbx_description
1 polymer ?
#
loop_
_entity_poly.entity_id
_entity_poly.type
_entity_poly.pdbx_seq_one_letter_code
_entity_poly.pdbx_strand_id
1 'polypeptide(L)'
;MVSGKKIGFCLYGLLRDSYQGRENVQDKDYRHCWSNIYRNVIEPYTKDNECFIYISTYETTDDIKNEMMDLIKPHQVIYSEKEGSTPFTSKINAFRLLDDKDLDFVIHTRLDLHFTQPIINLNIDYDKFNFLFPEINHWQLKYTTDNVYMWPHHMTSVV
;
A
#
# COMPACT_ATOMS: atom_id res chain seq x y z
N MET A 1 8.56 19.42 2.41
CA MET A 1 7.25 18.87 1.99
C MET A 1 7.09 19.16 0.52
N VAL A 2 6.65 18.22 -0.27
CA VAL A 2 6.38 18.44 -1.71
C VAL A 2 5.01 19.06 -1.89
N SER A 3 4.85 19.95 -2.88
CA SER A 3 3.57 20.56 -3.26
C SER A 3 3.40 20.59 -4.77
N GLY A 4 2.15 20.59 -5.25
CA GLY A 4 1.82 20.60 -6.68
C GLY A 4 2.24 19.33 -7.41
N LYS A 5 2.31 18.18 -6.70
CA LYS A 5 2.74 16.90 -7.22
C LYS A 5 1.56 15.97 -7.42
N LYS A 6 1.71 15.02 -8.36
CA LYS A 6 0.82 13.87 -8.57
C LYS A 6 1.38 12.68 -7.82
N ILE A 7 0.66 12.22 -6.80
CA ILE A 7 1.13 11.16 -5.90
C ILE A 7 0.23 9.94 -6.02
N GLY A 8 0.81 8.79 -6.38
CA GLY A 8 0.14 7.51 -6.41
C GLY A 8 0.31 6.74 -5.09
N PHE A 9 -0.79 6.43 -4.42
CA PHE A 9 -0.81 5.53 -3.26
C PHE A 9 -1.18 4.15 -3.75
N CYS A 10 -0.21 3.26 -3.79
CA CYS A 10 -0.37 1.90 -4.27
C CYS A 10 -0.50 0.94 -3.09
N LEU A 11 -1.72 0.52 -2.82
CA LEU A 11 -2.05 -0.32 -1.68
C LEU A 11 -2.21 -1.76 -2.12
N TYR A 12 -1.64 -2.71 -1.38
CA TYR A 12 -1.72 -4.11 -1.74
C TYR A 12 -1.99 -5.03 -0.56
N GLY A 13 -2.44 -6.25 -0.84
CA GLY A 13 -2.68 -7.29 0.16
C GLY A 13 -4.13 -7.73 0.24
N LEU A 14 -4.46 -8.40 1.32
CA LEU A 14 -5.79 -8.95 1.57
C LEU A 14 -6.74 -7.88 2.09
N LEU A 15 -7.96 -7.84 1.58
CA LEU A 15 -9.03 -7.02 2.12
C LEU A 15 -9.57 -7.63 3.41
N ARG A 16 -9.94 -8.89 3.34
CA ARG A 16 -10.47 -9.65 4.48
C ARG A 16 -10.06 -11.11 4.32
N ASP A 17 -9.46 -11.67 5.33
CA ASP A 17 -9.14 -13.09 5.34
C ASP A 17 -9.59 -13.74 6.63
N SER A 18 -10.47 -14.73 6.47
CA SER A 18 -10.62 -15.80 7.43
C SER A 18 -9.62 -16.89 7.03
N TYR A 19 -8.41 -16.83 7.53
CA TYR A 19 -7.44 -17.89 7.35
C TYR A 19 -7.93 -19.11 8.12
N GLN A 20 -8.72 -19.94 7.45
CA GLN A 20 -9.10 -21.27 7.95
C GLN A 20 -7.81 -22.09 8.08
N GLY A 21 -7.31 -22.25 9.31
CA GLY A 21 -6.23 -23.17 9.61
C GLY A 21 -5.07 -22.68 10.48
N ARG A 22 -5.09 -21.43 10.98
CA ARG A 22 -4.15 -21.00 12.03
C ARG A 22 -4.91 -20.44 13.22
N GLU A 23 -4.94 -21.17 14.31
CA GLU A 23 -5.69 -20.87 15.54
C GLU A 23 -5.35 -19.54 16.24
N ASN A 24 -4.44 -18.73 15.72
CA ASN A 24 -3.98 -17.48 16.35
C ASN A 24 -3.79 -16.31 15.37
N VAL A 25 -4.38 -16.32 14.19
CA VAL A 25 -4.34 -15.17 13.29
C VAL A 25 -5.63 -14.39 13.46
N GLN A 26 -5.55 -13.21 14.09
CA GLN A 26 -6.63 -12.23 14.06
C GLN A 26 -7.07 -12.03 12.61
N ASP A 27 -8.38 -12.07 12.37
CA ASP A 27 -8.96 -11.80 11.05
C ASP A 27 -8.38 -10.48 10.52
N LYS A 28 -7.62 -10.58 9.42
CA LYS A 28 -7.10 -9.40 8.75
C LYS A 28 -8.27 -8.72 8.07
N ASP A 29 -8.59 -7.54 8.53
CA ASP A 29 -9.66 -6.73 7.99
C ASP A 29 -9.13 -5.32 7.69
N TYR A 30 -9.08 -4.97 6.41
CA TYR A 30 -8.59 -3.67 5.95
C TYR A 30 -9.31 -2.48 6.62
N ARG A 31 -10.58 -2.64 7.02
CA ARG A 31 -11.37 -1.59 7.65
C ARG A 31 -10.74 -1.09 8.95
N HIS A 32 -10.15 -1.99 9.73
CA HIS A 32 -9.48 -1.67 10.99
C HIS A 32 -8.22 -0.81 10.76
N CYS A 33 -7.57 -0.97 9.61
CA CYS A 33 -6.36 -0.23 9.27
C CYS A 33 -6.62 1.01 8.42
N TRP A 34 -7.73 1.03 7.66
CA TRP A 34 -7.98 2.08 6.67
C TRP A 34 -7.94 3.49 7.23
N SER A 35 -8.65 3.78 8.33
CA SER A 35 -8.66 5.10 8.93
C SER A 35 -7.26 5.55 9.40
N ASN A 36 -6.44 4.60 9.84
CA ASN A 36 -5.06 4.83 10.23
C ASN A 36 -4.18 5.08 9.01
N ILE A 37 -4.30 4.28 7.95
CA ILE A 37 -3.58 4.47 6.69
C ILE A 37 -3.95 5.83 6.08
N TYR A 38 -5.24 6.15 6.00
CA TYR A 38 -5.68 7.43 5.47
C TYR A 38 -5.03 8.60 6.22
N ARG A 39 -5.15 8.65 7.54
CA ARG A 39 -4.62 9.72 8.40
C ARG A 39 -3.09 9.84 8.34
N ASN A 40 -2.38 8.72 8.33
CA ASN A 40 -0.92 8.73 8.50
C ASN A 40 -0.16 8.65 7.17
N VAL A 41 -0.79 8.17 6.10
CA VAL A 41 -0.12 7.95 4.81
C VAL A 41 -0.67 8.87 3.72
N ILE A 42 -1.98 9.03 3.61
CA ILE A 42 -2.62 9.72 2.48
C ILE A 42 -2.91 11.20 2.80
N GLU A 43 -3.67 11.44 3.87
CA GLU A 43 -4.14 12.78 4.24
C GLU A 43 -3.03 13.85 4.34
N PRO A 44 -1.81 13.53 4.86
CA PRO A 44 -0.73 14.51 4.92
C PRO A 44 -0.32 15.11 3.57
N TYR A 45 -0.64 14.44 2.47
CA TYR A 45 -0.31 14.89 1.11
C TYR A 45 -1.47 15.55 0.38
N THR A 46 -2.72 15.32 0.79
CA THR A 46 -3.91 15.75 0.02
C THR A 46 -4.10 17.26 -0.05
N LYS A 47 -3.53 18.03 0.89
CA LYS A 47 -3.71 19.47 0.94
C LYS A 47 -3.07 20.22 -0.24
N ASP A 48 -1.88 19.78 -0.64
CA ASP A 48 -1.03 20.51 -1.58
C ASP A 48 -0.71 19.71 -2.84
N ASN A 49 -1.30 18.51 -3.02
CA ASN A 49 -0.97 17.60 -4.10
C ASN A 49 -2.23 16.91 -4.65
N GLU A 50 -2.13 16.42 -5.88
CA GLU A 50 -3.12 15.57 -6.50
C GLU A 50 -2.83 14.10 -6.12
N CYS A 51 -3.78 13.44 -5.46
CA CYS A 51 -3.59 12.13 -4.87
C CYS A 51 -4.46 11.07 -5.54
N PHE A 52 -3.85 9.96 -5.93
CA PHE A 52 -4.50 8.85 -6.60
C PHE A 52 -4.32 7.57 -5.78
N ILE A 53 -5.38 6.79 -5.60
CA ILE A 53 -5.35 5.54 -4.85
C ILE A 53 -5.51 4.37 -5.82
N TYR A 54 -4.55 3.47 -5.82
CA TYR A 54 -4.52 2.23 -6.59
C TYR A 54 -4.51 1.05 -5.63
N ILE A 55 -5.30 0.02 -5.92
CA ILE A 55 -5.39 -1.16 -5.05
C ILE A 55 -5.11 -2.42 -5.86
N SER A 56 -4.24 -3.27 -5.34
CA SER A 56 -4.05 -4.63 -5.82
C SER A 56 -4.37 -5.61 -4.70
N THR A 57 -5.38 -6.43 -4.90
CA THR A 57 -5.87 -7.36 -3.89
C THR A 57 -6.27 -8.70 -4.52
N TYR A 58 -6.81 -9.59 -3.73
CA TYR A 58 -7.27 -10.90 -4.19
C TYR A 58 -8.78 -10.92 -4.37
N GLU A 59 -9.25 -11.83 -5.23
CA GLU A 59 -10.67 -12.07 -5.42
C GLU A 59 -11.37 -12.36 -4.09
N THR A 60 -12.52 -11.74 -3.91
CA THR A 60 -13.37 -11.85 -2.72
C THR A 60 -14.84 -11.70 -3.13
N THR A 61 -15.75 -11.73 -2.17
CA THR A 61 -17.18 -11.57 -2.43
C THR A 61 -17.52 -10.16 -2.92
N ASP A 62 -18.58 -10.04 -3.69
CA ASP A 62 -19.03 -8.75 -4.23
C ASP A 62 -19.41 -7.76 -3.12
N ASP A 63 -19.93 -8.23 -1.99
CA ASP A 63 -20.22 -7.38 -0.83
C ASP A 63 -18.98 -6.69 -0.29
N ILE A 64 -17.87 -7.44 -0.16
CA ILE A 64 -16.58 -6.90 0.31
C ILE A 64 -15.99 -5.94 -0.73
N LYS A 65 -16.11 -6.26 -2.03
CA LYS A 65 -15.67 -5.37 -3.12
C LYS A 65 -16.42 -4.05 -3.08
N ASN A 66 -17.75 -4.10 -3.00
CA ASN A 66 -18.58 -2.91 -2.95
C ASN A 66 -18.30 -2.06 -1.71
N GLU A 67 -18.19 -2.67 -0.54
CA GLU A 67 -17.84 -1.97 0.69
C GLU A 67 -16.47 -1.27 0.58
N MET A 68 -15.48 -1.93 0.00
CA MET A 68 -14.16 -1.35 -0.22
C MET A 68 -14.22 -0.18 -1.21
N MET A 69 -14.96 -0.32 -2.31
CA MET A 69 -15.15 0.76 -3.28
C MET A 69 -15.83 1.98 -2.67
N ASP A 70 -16.83 1.78 -1.82
CA ASP A 70 -17.54 2.89 -1.15
C ASP A 70 -16.67 3.58 -0.08
N LEU A 71 -15.88 2.80 0.67
CA LEU A 71 -15.07 3.30 1.77
C LEU A 71 -13.80 4.00 1.29
N ILE A 72 -13.06 3.40 0.36
CA ILE A 72 -11.73 3.86 -0.08
C ILE A 72 -11.83 4.77 -1.31
N LYS A 73 -12.78 4.51 -2.20
CA LYS A 73 -12.96 5.20 -3.49
C LYS A 73 -11.68 5.21 -4.33
N PRO A 74 -11.10 4.04 -4.60
CA PRO A 74 -9.87 3.95 -5.37
C PRO A 74 -10.09 4.37 -6.82
N HIS A 75 -9.04 4.88 -7.46
CA HIS A 75 -9.04 5.23 -8.88
C HIS A 75 -8.99 3.99 -9.77
N GLN A 76 -8.30 2.95 -9.30
CA GLN A 76 -8.22 1.67 -10.00
C GLN A 76 -7.98 0.52 -9.03
N VAL A 77 -8.56 -0.66 -9.34
CA VAL A 77 -8.38 -1.89 -8.56
C VAL A 77 -8.03 -3.04 -9.50
N ILE A 78 -7.09 -3.88 -9.09
CA ILE A 78 -6.84 -5.20 -9.68
C ILE A 78 -7.15 -6.28 -8.65
N TYR A 79 -7.96 -7.25 -9.05
CA TYR A 79 -8.25 -8.45 -8.30
C TYR A 79 -7.47 -9.64 -8.90
N SER A 80 -6.72 -10.33 -8.07
CA SER A 80 -5.96 -11.52 -8.45
C SER A 80 -6.64 -12.77 -7.90
N GLU A 81 -6.60 -13.87 -8.65
CA GLU A 81 -7.06 -15.15 -8.15
C GLU A 81 -6.24 -15.56 -6.91
N LYS A 82 -6.91 -16.14 -5.90
CA LYS A 82 -6.22 -16.65 -4.69
C LYS A 82 -5.46 -17.94 -4.97
N GLU A 83 -6.03 -18.81 -5.79
CA GLU A 83 -5.46 -20.10 -6.12
C GLU A 83 -4.19 -19.95 -6.95
N GLY A 84 -3.10 -20.57 -6.51
CA GLY A 84 -1.79 -20.45 -7.17
C GLY A 84 -1.06 -19.11 -6.96
N SER A 85 -1.68 -18.15 -6.26
CA SER A 85 -1.07 -16.87 -5.95
C SER A 85 -0.13 -16.95 -4.75
N THR A 86 0.99 -16.25 -4.84
CA THR A 86 1.92 -16.04 -3.71
C THR A 86 1.63 -14.70 -3.03
N PRO A 87 2.13 -14.46 -1.81
CA PRO A 87 2.05 -13.14 -1.18
C PRO A 87 2.62 -12.01 -2.04
N PHE A 88 3.50 -12.34 -3.00
CA PHE A 88 4.08 -11.37 -3.94
C PHE A 88 3.18 -11.04 -5.13
N THR A 89 2.16 -11.85 -5.44
CA THR A 89 1.31 -11.62 -6.61
C THR A 89 0.61 -10.27 -6.56
N SER A 90 -0.04 -9.94 -5.44
CA SER A 90 -0.68 -8.64 -5.27
C SER A 90 0.33 -7.49 -5.27
N LYS A 91 1.53 -7.70 -4.74
CA LYS A 91 2.61 -6.72 -4.76
C LYS A 91 3.08 -6.43 -6.19
N ILE A 92 3.34 -7.46 -6.99
CA ILE A 92 3.75 -7.30 -8.40
C ILE A 92 2.65 -6.62 -9.21
N ASN A 93 1.39 -7.03 -9.03
CA ASN A 93 0.28 -6.40 -9.74
C ASN A 93 0.06 -4.94 -9.30
N ALA A 94 0.40 -4.61 -8.05
CA ALA A 94 0.41 -3.23 -7.59
C ALA A 94 1.40 -2.36 -8.38
N PHE A 95 2.60 -2.85 -8.68
CA PHE A 95 3.55 -2.14 -9.54
C PHE A 95 3.03 -1.97 -10.96
N ARG A 96 2.43 -3.02 -11.54
CA ARG A 96 1.86 -2.98 -12.90
C ARG A 96 0.74 -1.95 -13.05
N LEU A 97 0.01 -1.63 -11.96
CA LEU A 97 -0.99 -0.55 -11.97
C LEU A 97 -0.40 0.84 -12.24
N LEU A 98 0.91 0.97 -12.09
CA LEU A 98 1.60 2.26 -12.17
C LEU A 98 2.31 2.47 -13.51
N ASP A 99 2.47 1.44 -14.35
CA ASP A 99 3.35 1.44 -15.51
C ASP A 99 3.08 2.58 -16.51
N ASP A 100 1.82 2.97 -16.70
CA ASP A 100 1.38 3.98 -17.67
C ASP A 100 0.82 5.25 -17.01
N LYS A 101 1.08 5.47 -15.73
CA LYS A 101 0.54 6.61 -14.97
C LYS A 101 1.48 7.82 -15.02
N ASP A 102 0.89 8.98 -15.17
CA ASP A 102 1.60 10.27 -15.08
C ASP A 102 1.64 10.72 -13.61
N LEU A 103 2.62 10.19 -12.87
CA LEU A 103 2.82 10.46 -11.45
C LEU A 103 4.22 11.03 -11.20
N ASP A 104 4.37 11.87 -10.18
CA ASP A 104 5.67 12.32 -9.70
C ASP A 104 6.26 11.33 -8.67
N PHE A 105 5.41 10.83 -7.78
CA PHE A 105 5.79 9.95 -6.68
C PHE A 105 4.86 8.78 -6.51
N VAL A 106 5.41 7.70 -5.97
CA VAL A 106 4.66 6.52 -5.55
C VAL A 106 4.93 6.24 -4.08
N ILE A 107 3.86 5.97 -3.34
CA ILE A 107 3.91 5.43 -1.98
C ILE A 107 3.23 4.07 -2.02
N HIS A 108 4.00 3.04 -1.77
CA HIS A 108 3.54 1.66 -1.83
C HIS A 108 3.49 1.05 -0.43
N THR A 109 2.34 0.53 -0.02
CA THR A 109 2.16 -0.05 1.30
C THR A 109 1.07 -1.11 1.32
N ARG A 110 1.08 -1.95 2.36
CA ARG A 110 0.06 -2.96 2.59
C ARG A 110 -1.20 -2.35 3.20
N LEU A 111 -2.33 -2.98 2.91
CA LEU A 111 -3.65 -2.61 3.45
C LEU A 111 -3.83 -2.98 4.93
N ASP A 112 -3.00 -3.86 5.48
CA ASP A 112 -3.09 -4.39 6.84
C ASP A 112 -2.05 -3.81 7.82
N LEU A 113 -1.45 -2.66 7.47
CA LEU A 113 -0.49 -1.98 8.33
C LEU A 113 -1.14 -0.92 9.22
N HIS A 114 -0.57 -0.74 10.38
CA HIS A 114 -0.92 0.31 11.33
C HIS A 114 0.29 1.20 11.60
N PHE A 115 0.15 2.49 11.30
CA PHE A 115 1.20 3.50 11.44
C PHE A 115 1.05 4.21 12.79
N THR A 116 2.15 4.37 13.52
CA THR A 116 2.19 5.06 14.82
C THR A 116 2.37 6.58 14.68
N GLN A 117 2.75 7.03 13.48
CA GLN A 117 2.92 8.45 13.16
C GLN A 117 2.74 8.68 11.66
N PRO A 118 2.46 9.92 11.22
CA PRO A 118 2.42 10.25 9.81
C PRO A 118 3.76 10.00 9.12
N ILE A 119 3.73 9.36 7.94
CA ILE A 119 4.97 9.05 7.19
C ILE A 119 5.71 10.31 6.75
N ILE A 120 5.02 11.43 6.58
CA ILE A 120 5.61 12.72 6.21
C ILE A 120 6.59 13.25 7.28
N ASN A 121 6.51 12.74 8.51
CA ASN A 121 7.44 13.06 9.59
C ASN A 121 8.76 12.29 9.50
N LEU A 122 8.84 11.32 8.59
CA LEU A 122 10.06 10.57 8.34
C LEU A 122 11.00 11.40 7.45
N ASN A 123 12.29 11.12 7.54
CA ASN A 123 13.29 11.78 6.70
C ASN A 123 13.27 11.16 5.29
N ILE A 124 12.37 11.67 4.43
CA ILE A 124 12.15 11.19 3.07
C ILE A 124 13.01 12.02 2.10
N ASP A 125 13.80 11.32 1.29
CA ASP A 125 14.48 11.89 0.13
C ASP A 125 13.61 11.69 -1.11
N TYR A 126 12.97 12.75 -1.59
CA TYR A 126 12.02 12.69 -2.69
C TYR A 126 12.65 12.44 -4.06
N ASP A 127 13.97 12.45 -4.16
CA ASP A 127 14.70 12.16 -5.39
C ASP A 127 15.25 10.71 -5.43
N LYS A 128 14.96 9.91 -4.40
CA LYS A 128 15.48 8.57 -4.24
C LYS A 128 14.42 7.54 -3.90
N PHE A 129 14.80 6.28 -4.02
CA PHE A 129 14.05 5.18 -3.47
C PHE A 129 14.23 5.13 -1.94
N ASN A 130 13.12 5.19 -1.21
CA ASN A 130 13.11 5.17 0.25
C ASN A 130 12.52 3.87 0.77
N PHE A 131 13.25 3.21 1.66
CA PHE A 131 12.76 2.14 2.53
C PHE A 131 12.39 2.78 3.87
N LEU A 132 11.10 2.95 4.12
CA LEU A 132 10.66 3.82 5.21
C LEU A 132 10.82 3.23 6.61
N PHE A 133 10.91 1.90 6.73
CA PHE A 133 11.07 1.25 8.02
C PHE A 133 12.15 0.16 7.98
N PRO A 134 13.14 0.21 8.90
CA PRO A 134 14.01 -0.94 9.13
C PRO A 134 13.22 -2.00 9.89
N GLU A 135 13.25 -3.23 9.45
CA GLU A 135 12.77 -4.37 10.21
C GLU A 135 13.89 -4.91 11.11
N ILE A 136 13.61 -5.02 12.40
CA ILE A 136 14.45 -5.77 13.34
C ILE A 136 13.75 -7.10 13.57
N ASN A 137 14.22 -8.15 12.90
CA ASN A 137 13.69 -9.48 13.16
C ASN A 137 14.44 -10.13 14.34
N HIS A 138 13.88 -11.24 14.86
CA HIS A 138 14.44 -12.00 15.99
C HIS A 138 15.83 -12.57 15.75
N TRP A 139 16.35 -12.53 14.53
CA TRP A 139 17.65 -13.06 14.12
C TRP A 139 18.75 -12.00 14.13
N GLN A 140 18.50 -10.81 14.67
CA GLN A 140 19.43 -9.67 14.71
C GLN A 140 19.92 -9.19 13.33
N LEU A 141 19.31 -9.68 12.26
CA LEU A 141 19.59 -9.20 10.92
C LEU A 141 18.71 -7.96 10.67
N LYS A 142 19.35 -6.86 10.29
CA LYS A 142 18.64 -5.65 9.87
C LYS A 142 18.23 -5.85 8.42
N TYR A 143 16.94 -6.09 8.20
CA TYR A 143 16.35 -6.05 6.86
C TYR A 143 15.57 -4.75 6.70
N THR A 144 15.52 -4.26 5.48
CA THR A 144 14.49 -3.30 5.13
C THR A 144 13.16 -4.05 5.06
N THR A 145 12.13 -3.53 5.74
CA THR A 145 10.80 -4.11 5.62
C THR A 145 10.33 -3.99 4.18
N ASP A 146 9.74 -5.03 3.66
CA ASP A 146 9.12 -5.04 2.34
C ASP A 146 7.70 -4.45 2.32
N ASN A 147 7.34 -3.73 3.36
CA ASN A 147 5.97 -3.31 3.62
C ASN A 147 5.64 -1.88 3.20
N VAL A 148 6.63 -0.98 3.22
CA VAL A 148 6.40 0.42 2.84
C VAL A 148 7.58 0.97 2.06
N TYR A 149 7.31 1.39 0.83
CA TYR A 149 8.28 2.01 -0.05
C TYR A 149 7.76 3.36 -0.53
N MET A 150 8.70 4.25 -0.85
CA MET A 150 8.39 5.48 -1.55
C MET A 150 9.50 5.79 -2.55
N TRP A 151 9.11 6.17 -3.78
CA TRP A 151 10.09 6.50 -4.82
C TRP A 151 9.51 7.48 -5.85
N PRO A 152 10.40 8.24 -6.57
CA PRO A 152 10.01 8.98 -7.76
C PRO A 152 9.45 8.03 -8.82
N HIS A 153 8.32 8.38 -9.45
CA HIS A 153 7.64 7.45 -10.37
C HIS A 153 8.51 6.98 -11.54
N HIS A 154 9.42 7.81 -12.04
CA HIS A 154 10.34 7.43 -13.12
C HIS A 154 11.26 6.24 -12.78
N MET A 155 11.36 5.87 -11.50
CA MET A 155 12.10 4.68 -11.04
C MET A 155 11.25 3.40 -11.02
N THR A 156 9.97 3.45 -11.35
CA THR A 156 9.07 2.27 -11.29
C THR A 156 9.55 1.12 -12.16
N SER A 157 10.13 1.39 -13.31
CA SER A 157 10.68 0.36 -14.22
C SER A 157 11.95 -0.33 -13.70
N VAL A 158 12.51 0.14 -12.59
CA VAL A 158 13.76 -0.40 -11.98
C VAL A 158 13.43 -1.28 -10.77
N VAL A 159 12.19 -1.27 -10.29
CA VAL A 159 11.69 -2.01 -9.12
C VAL A 159 10.97 -3.27 -9.55
#